data_926e96605dc3763db62fb06d876742f4
#
_entry.id   926e96605dc3763db62fb06d876742f4
#
_cell.length_a   1.000
_cell.length_b   1.000
_cell.length_c   1.000
_cell.angle_alpha   90.00
_cell.angle_beta   90.00
_cell.angle_gamma   90.00
#
_symmetry.space_group_name_H-M   'P 1'
#
loop_
_entity.id
_entity.type
_entity.pdbx_description
1 polymer ?
#
loop_
_entity_poly.entity_id
_entity_poly.type
_entity_poly.pdbx_seq_one_letter_code
_entity_poly.pdbx_strand_id
1 'polypeptide(L)'
;MVHPTSLQRLGIGHTLAAIALSIAAFALSNANAAQTRTNILFILADDLGYSDLGCYGGEIETPNLDRLAANGLRYTRFYNTARCWPSRAAALTGFYAQQVHRDGLPGIGGGGQGIRQKWARLLPDFLNPSGYRSYHSGKWHIDGKPLEHGFHRSLVLGQQNDYFSVKGTTLDDQPVTTETPTGYYATSAVADHAIDCLKSHQRDHADAPFFQYVAFTSPHFPLHALPEDIEKYRTRYLTGWDKMRAARYERMSTLGLTHTRLAPADRKTGPPYRFADAYKTLGSGESELPLPWDELSPEQQRFQATKMAIHAAMVDRMDREIGRILDQVRAMNRWDDTLILFASDNGASAEIMVRGNGHDTTAPMGSAATYLCLGPGFSTACNTPHRLHKTWVHEGGISTPLIAHWPRKITQGGQLRENPAHLIDIVPTALEVADVKKPAEWKGEPIPNAPGISLIPSFSSAAPSPRAPLWWLHEGNRALLHDGWKIVSRKDQPWELYRVQKPNQESDDRAESVDLANQAPDKVAELSAIWERMTQS
;
A
#
# COMPACT_ATOMS: atom_id res chain seq x y z
N MET A 1 -61.04 77.43 18.90
CA MET A 1 -61.62 76.07 18.77
C MET A 1 -60.95 75.43 17.57
N VAL A 2 -60.19 74.51 17.73
CA VAL A 2 -59.71 73.44 16.89
C VAL A 2 -58.28 73.05 17.34
N HIS A 3 -58.14 71.84 17.85
CA HIS A 3 -56.86 71.19 18.21
C HIS A 3 -56.12 70.80 16.95
N PRO A 4 -54.77 70.74 16.99
CA PRO A 4 -54.01 69.90 16.10
C PRO A 4 -53.36 68.69 16.84
N THR A 5 -53.47 67.63 16.15
CA THR A 5 -53.04 66.26 16.41
C THR A 5 -51.50 66.07 16.53
N SER A 6 -51.14 65.23 17.47
CA SER A 6 -49.79 64.71 17.64
C SER A 6 -49.40 63.73 16.52
N LEU A 7 -48.25 63.90 15.86
CA LEU A 7 -47.67 62.99 14.92
C LEU A 7 -46.64 62.07 15.61
N GLN A 8 -46.88 60.80 15.44
CA GLN A 8 -46.03 59.68 15.89
C GLN A 8 -44.61 59.71 15.28
N ARG A 9 -43.60 59.75 16.13
CA ARG A 9 -42.23 59.34 15.78
C ARG A 9 -41.97 57.97 16.43
N LEU A 10 -42.36 56.92 15.73
CA LEU A 10 -41.94 55.54 16.10
C LEU A 10 -41.90 54.70 14.81
N GLY A 11 -40.74 54.29 14.36
CA GLY A 11 -40.69 53.29 13.30
C GLY A 11 -39.36 53.10 12.54
N ILE A 12 -38.36 54.01 12.69
CA ILE A 12 -37.13 53.89 11.87
C ILE A 12 -35.96 53.20 12.62
N GLY A 13 -35.97 53.20 13.96
CA GLY A 13 -34.89 52.59 14.75
C GLY A 13 -34.86 51.06 14.77
N HIS A 14 -36.04 50.41 14.68
CA HIS A 14 -36.11 48.94 14.80
C HIS A 14 -35.82 48.21 13.49
N THR A 15 -36.07 48.84 12.34
CA THR A 15 -35.76 48.24 11.02
C THR A 15 -34.26 48.25 10.71
N LEU A 16 -33.50 49.25 11.13
CA LEU A 16 -32.04 49.31 10.94
C LEU A 16 -31.29 48.34 11.86
N ALA A 17 -31.80 48.11 13.08
CA ALA A 17 -31.20 47.13 14.01
C ALA A 17 -31.43 45.68 13.53
N ALA A 18 -32.58 45.36 12.97
CA ALA A 18 -32.88 44.03 12.42
C ALA A 18 -32.05 43.72 11.16
N ILE A 19 -31.83 44.72 10.29
CA ILE A 19 -30.96 44.54 9.10
C ILE A 19 -29.49 44.39 9.50
N ALA A 20 -29.01 45.14 10.50
CA ALA A 20 -27.63 44.98 11.00
C ALA A 20 -27.40 43.62 11.67
N LEU A 21 -28.36 43.08 12.43
CA LEU A 21 -28.26 41.72 12.99
C LEU A 21 -28.30 40.63 11.92
N SER A 22 -29.12 40.80 10.87
CA SER A 22 -29.20 39.86 9.75
C SER A 22 -27.92 39.84 8.91
N ILE A 23 -27.28 40.98 8.69
CA ILE A 23 -25.99 41.09 7.98
C ILE A 23 -24.84 40.49 8.84
N ALA A 24 -24.86 40.73 10.16
CA ALA A 24 -23.89 40.13 11.07
C ALA A 24 -24.06 38.61 11.19
N ALA A 25 -25.28 38.10 11.22
CA ALA A 25 -25.54 36.66 11.22
C ALA A 25 -25.16 36.00 9.87
N PHE A 26 -25.38 36.70 8.74
CA PHE A 26 -24.93 36.22 7.42
C PHE A 26 -23.42 36.30 7.25
N ALA A 27 -22.76 37.28 7.82
CA ALA A 27 -21.28 37.38 7.85
C ALA A 27 -20.66 36.34 8.77
N LEU A 28 -21.27 36.02 9.91
CA LEU A 28 -20.84 34.95 10.83
C LEU A 28 -21.10 33.56 10.25
N SER A 29 -22.17 33.33 9.47
CA SER A 29 -22.41 32.08 8.77
C SER A 29 -21.46 31.84 7.59
N ASN A 30 -20.99 32.91 6.92
CA ASN A 30 -20.00 32.81 5.86
C ASN A 30 -18.53 32.74 6.40
N ALA A 31 -18.25 33.21 7.62
CA ALA A 31 -16.94 33.07 8.24
C ALA A 31 -16.66 31.65 8.74
N ASN A 32 -17.68 30.80 8.90
CA ASN A 32 -17.52 29.41 9.36
C ASN A 32 -17.47 28.36 8.25
N ALA A 33 -17.45 28.76 6.99
CA ALA A 33 -17.28 27.87 5.85
C ALA A 33 -15.97 28.15 5.10
N ALA A 34 -14.89 28.46 5.80
CA ALA A 34 -13.56 28.19 5.26
C ALA A 34 -13.49 26.67 5.08
N GLN A 35 -13.72 26.21 3.85
CA GLN A 35 -13.67 24.79 3.50
C GLN A 35 -12.34 24.25 4.00
N THR A 36 -12.36 23.49 5.10
CA THR A 36 -11.15 22.90 5.65
C THR A 36 -10.53 22.02 4.57
N ARG A 37 -9.31 22.34 4.17
CA ARG A 37 -8.59 21.57 3.15
C ARG A 37 -8.39 20.15 3.65
N THR A 38 -8.53 19.19 2.73
CA THR A 38 -8.47 17.76 3.04
C THR A 38 -7.08 17.32 3.39
N ASN A 39 -6.92 16.62 4.50
CA ASN A 39 -5.69 15.96 4.87
C ASN A 39 -5.53 14.64 4.10
N ILE A 40 -4.32 14.16 3.98
CA ILE A 40 -4.00 12.92 3.28
C ILE A 40 -3.13 12.05 4.19
N LEU A 41 -3.62 10.86 4.53
CA LEU A 41 -2.87 9.82 5.23
C LEU A 41 -2.70 8.63 4.29
N PHE A 42 -1.48 8.41 3.81
CA PHE A 42 -1.13 7.26 2.99
C PHE A 42 -0.31 6.26 3.80
N ILE A 43 -0.85 5.07 4.00
CA ILE A 43 -0.24 3.97 4.76
C ILE A 43 0.15 2.87 3.78
N LEU A 44 1.40 2.45 3.81
CA LEU A 44 1.94 1.43 2.92
C LEU A 44 2.59 0.31 3.73
N ALA A 45 2.09 -0.92 3.57
CA ALA A 45 2.71 -2.14 4.08
C ALA A 45 3.79 -2.65 3.11
N ASP A 46 4.65 -3.55 3.56
CA ASP A 46 5.75 -4.16 2.81
C ASP A 46 5.61 -5.68 2.80
N ASP A 47 5.53 -6.30 1.63
CA ASP A 47 5.36 -7.74 1.45
C ASP A 47 4.02 -8.31 1.98
N LEU A 48 2.98 -7.51 2.14
CA LEU A 48 1.66 -7.97 2.58
C LEU A 48 0.91 -8.63 1.43
N GLY A 49 0.50 -9.88 1.60
CA GLY A 49 -0.25 -10.64 0.60
C GLY A 49 -1.68 -10.15 0.42
N TYR A 50 -2.26 -10.45 -0.75
CA TYR A 50 -3.61 -10.00 -1.13
C TYR A 50 -4.69 -10.40 -0.11
N SER A 51 -4.59 -11.59 0.48
CA SER A 51 -5.58 -12.15 1.41
C SER A 51 -5.16 -12.15 2.87
N ASP A 52 -4.15 -11.37 3.28
CA ASP A 52 -3.69 -11.38 4.68
C ASP A 52 -4.64 -10.67 5.64
N LEU A 53 -5.36 -9.62 5.16
CA LEU A 53 -6.29 -8.85 6.00
C LEU A 53 -7.63 -9.56 6.16
N GLY A 54 -8.28 -9.41 7.33
CA GLY A 54 -9.63 -9.94 7.58
C GLY A 54 -10.65 -9.49 6.55
N CYS A 55 -10.69 -8.20 6.22
CA CYS A 55 -11.56 -7.63 5.20
C CYS A 55 -11.24 -8.08 3.76
N TYR A 56 -10.12 -8.78 3.54
CA TYR A 56 -9.75 -9.45 2.29
C TYR A 56 -9.77 -10.98 2.40
N GLY A 57 -10.44 -11.54 3.43
CA GLY A 57 -10.65 -12.98 3.60
C GLY A 57 -9.58 -13.68 4.43
N GLY A 58 -8.63 -12.97 5.01
CA GLY A 58 -7.64 -13.48 5.95
C GLY A 58 -8.24 -13.94 7.27
N GLU A 59 -7.50 -14.78 7.99
CA GLU A 59 -7.79 -15.18 9.37
C GLU A 59 -6.96 -14.39 10.39
N ILE A 60 -6.04 -13.55 9.93
CA ILE A 60 -5.26 -12.66 10.78
C ILE A 60 -6.19 -11.57 11.31
N GLU A 61 -6.08 -11.27 12.59
CA GLU A 61 -6.91 -10.24 13.21
C GLU A 61 -6.42 -8.85 12.85
N THR A 62 -7.23 -8.14 12.02
CA THR A 62 -6.94 -6.78 11.55
C THR A 62 -8.14 -5.84 11.79
N PRO A 63 -8.62 -5.72 13.05
CA PRO A 63 -9.90 -5.04 13.33
C PRO A 63 -9.92 -3.55 12.98
N ASN A 64 -8.77 -2.87 12.94
CA ASN A 64 -8.69 -1.45 12.60
C ASN A 64 -8.82 -1.24 11.09
N LEU A 65 -8.10 -2.02 10.29
CA LEU A 65 -8.21 -2.04 8.83
C LEU A 65 -9.57 -2.58 8.36
N ASP A 66 -10.11 -3.61 9.03
CA ASP A 66 -11.43 -4.16 8.74
C ASP A 66 -12.52 -3.10 8.96
N ARG A 67 -12.43 -2.32 10.03
CA ARG A 67 -13.34 -1.21 10.32
C ARG A 67 -13.17 -0.06 9.31
N LEU A 68 -11.93 0.24 8.92
CA LEU A 68 -11.66 1.23 7.89
C LEU A 68 -12.31 0.81 6.56
N ALA A 69 -12.18 -0.46 6.19
CA ALA A 69 -12.78 -1.05 4.99
C ALA A 69 -14.31 -1.08 5.05
N ALA A 70 -14.89 -1.41 6.21
CA ALA A 70 -16.35 -1.45 6.40
C ALA A 70 -17.00 -0.06 6.24
N ASN A 71 -16.27 1.00 6.56
CA ASN A 71 -16.72 2.40 6.41
C ASN A 71 -16.10 3.11 5.20
N GLY A 72 -15.34 2.41 4.37
CA GLY A 72 -14.67 2.90 3.19
C GLY A 72 -14.93 2.03 1.98
N LEU A 73 -13.97 2.00 1.07
CA LEU A 73 -14.01 1.20 -0.16
C LEU A 73 -12.85 0.21 -0.17
N ARG A 74 -13.10 -0.99 -0.70
CA ARG A 74 -12.07 -1.99 -1.00
C ARG A 74 -11.94 -2.15 -2.51
N TYR A 75 -10.70 -2.05 -3.00
CA TYR A 75 -10.42 -2.31 -4.41
C TYR A 75 -10.00 -3.76 -4.60
N THR A 76 -10.68 -4.46 -5.51
CA THR A 76 -10.36 -5.85 -5.81
C THR A 76 -9.27 -5.99 -6.88
N ARG A 77 -8.94 -4.90 -7.58
CA ARG A 77 -7.98 -4.83 -8.70
C ARG A 77 -7.02 -3.66 -8.51
N PHE A 78 -6.33 -3.63 -7.38
CA PHE A 78 -5.28 -2.65 -7.14
C PHE A 78 -3.92 -3.26 -7.38
N TYR A 79 -3.11 -2.56 -8.16
CA TYR A 79 -1.84 -3.06 -8.68
C TYR A 79 -0.65 -2.24 -8.18
N ASN A 80 0.50 -2.91 -8.11
CA ASN A 80 1.80 -2.37 -7.76
C ASN A 80 2.82 -2.74 -8.85
N THR A 81 4.13 -2.54 -8.61
CA THR A 81 5.21 -2.83 -9.56
C THR A 81 6.00 -4.09 -9.22
N ALA A 82 5.41 -5.05 -8.52
CA ALA A 82 5.98 -6.34 -8.11
C ALA A 82 7.17 -6.27 -7.13
N ARG A 83 7.67 -5.09 -6.77
CA ARG A 83 8.83 -4.93 -5.87
C ARG A 83 8.78 -3.62 -5.11
N CYS A 84 9.41 -3.58 -3.93
CA CYS A 84 9.31 -2.47 -2.98
C CYS A 84 9.86 -1.13 -3.51
N TRP A 85 11.13 -1.05 -3.97
CA TRP A 85 11.68 0.24 -4.41
C TRP A 85 10.98 0.83 -5.65
N PRO A 86 10.64 0.05 -6.71
CA PRO A 86 9.90 0.62 -7.84
C PRO A 86 8.48 1.00 -7.45
N SER A 87 7.81 0.24 -6.58
CA SER A 87 6.46 0.58 -6.11
C SER A 87 6.43 1.87 -5.29
N ARG A 88 7.41 2.07 -4.40
CA ARG A 88 7.50 3.30 -3.59
C ARG A 88 7.80 4.53 -4.45
N ALA A 89 8.65 4.38 -5.47
CA ALA A 89 8.86 5.43 -6.44
C ALA A 89 7.58 5.75 -7.24
N ALA A 90 6.88 4.71 -7.73
CA ALA A 90 5.62 4.88 -8.46
C ALA A 90 4.54 5.58 -7.60
N ALA A 91 4.40 5.19 -6.33
CA ALA A 91 3.42 5.76 -5.41
C ALA A 91 3.65 7.24 -5.10
N LEU A 92 4.91 7.70 -5.05
CA LEU A 92 5.24 9.08 -4.69
C LEU A 92 5.57 10.00 -5.88
N THR A 93 5.77 9.44 -7.10
CA THR A 93 5.99 10.24 -8.32
C THR A 93 4.75 10.29 -9.22
N GLY A 94 3.90 9.25 -9.20
CA GLY A 94 2.78 9.07 -10.14
C GLY A 94 3.21 8.52 -11.51
N PHE A 95 4.43 7.98 -11.62
CA PHE A 95 5.00 7.40 -12.84
C PHE A 95 5.43 5.96 -12.62
N TYR A 96 5.51 5.18 -13.70
CA TYR A 96 6.18 3.88 -13.61
C TYR A 96 7.66 4.06 -13.23
N ALA A 97 8.19 3.09 -12.49
CA ALA A 97 9.55 3.15 -12.00
C ALA A 97 10.60 3.27 -13.10
N GLN A 98 10.35 2.67 -14.27
CA GLN A 98 11.20 2.76 -15.46
C GLN A 98 11.27 4.19 -15.99
N GLN A 99 10.14 4.89 -16.02
CA GLN A 99 10.05 6.27 -16.50
C GLN A 99 10.82 7.25 -15.62
N VAL A 100 10.99 6.91 -14.34
CA VAL A 100 11.72 7.73 -13.36
C VAL A 100 13.06 7.12 -12.94
N HIS A 101 13.59 6.13 -13.68
CA HIS A 101 14.87 5.46 -13.42
C HIS A 101 14.98 4.80 -12.03
N ARG A 102 13.85 4.30 -11.48
CA ARG A 102 13.80 3.61 -10.17
C ARG A 102 13.40 2.14 -10.28
N ASP A 103 13.49 1.56 -11.46
CA ASP A 103 13.28 0.13 -11.74
C ASP A 103 14.43 -0.75 -11.25
N GLY A 104 15.65 -0.20 -11.12
CA GLY A 104 16.82 -0.84 -10.53
C GLY A 104 17.34 -0.14 -9.28
N LEU A 105 18.34 -0.72 -8.67
CA LEU A 105 19.15 -0.14 -7.60
C LEU A 105 20.64 -0.21 -7.98
N PRO A 106 21.51 0.68 -7.46
CA PRO A 106 22.95 0.54 -7.62
C PRO A 106 23.42 -0.87 -7.17
N GLY A 107 24.08 -1.60 -8.08
CA GLY A 107 24.57 -2.96 -7.81
C GLY A 107 23.54 -4.09 -7.93
N ILE A 108 22.26 -3.77 -8.18
CA ILE A 108 21.21 -4.74 -8.50
C ILE A 108 20.74 -4.46 -9.92
N GLY A 109 20.75 -5.46 -10.79
CA GLY A 109 20.37 -5.32 -12.21
C GLY A 109 19.03 -4.63 -12.40
N GLY A 110 18.92 -3.83 -13.45
CA GLY A 110 17.76 -3.01 -13.80
C GLY A 110 18.18 -1.71 -14.43
N GLY A 111 17.24 -0.93 -14.98
CA GLY A 111 17.51 0.32 -15.69
C GLY A 111 17.97 1.47 -14.77
N GLY A 112 18.34 2.58 -15.37
CA GLY A 112 18.42 3.91 -14.77
C GLY A 112 19.34 4.14 -13.57
N GLN A 113 20.18 3.22 -13.19
CA GLN A 113 21.08 3.30 -12.03
C GLN A 113 20.40 3.60 -10.68
N GLY A 114 19.07 3.57 -10.63
CA GLY A 114 18.29 3.77 -9.43
C GLY A 114 18.24 5.21 -8.89
N ILE A 115 18.54 6.21 -9.73
CA ILE A 115 18.49 7.63 -9.40
C ILE A 115 17.50 8.32 -10.34
N ARG A 116 16.50 9.01 -9.75
CA ARG A 116 15.47 9.73 -10.52
C ARG A 116 16.05 10.92 -11.30
N GLN A 117 15.39 11.22 -12.43
CA GLN A 117 15.61 12.49 -13.11
C GLN A 117 15.14 13.66 -12.22
N LYS A 118 15.68 14.85 -12.42
CA LYS A 118 15.39 16.04 -11.62
C LYS A 118 13.92 16.46 -11.69
N TRP A 119 13.27 16.27 -12.83
CA TRP A 119 11.84 16.56 -13.02
C TRP A 119 10.92 15.57 -12.28
N ALA A 120 11.40 14.35 -12.00
CA ALA A 120 10.63 13.30 -11.33
C ALA A 120 10.52 13.57 -9.82
N ARG A 121 9.75 14.60 -9.48
CA ARG A 121 9.55 15.07 -8.10
C ARG A 121 8.61 14.16 -7.32
N LEU A 122 8.75 14.17 -6.01
CA LEU A 122 7.86 13.45 -5.12
C LEU A 122 6.64 14.30 -4.73
N LEU A 123 5.58 13.66 -4.32
CA LEU A 123 4.31 14.29 -3.97
C LEU A 123 4.43 15.50 -3.03
N PRO A 124 5.28 15.51 -1.97
CA PRO A 124 5.44 16.69 -1.11
C PRO A 124 5.91 17.95 -1.84
N ASP A 125 6.75 17.79 -2.87
CA ASP A 125 7.23 18.94 -3.65
C ASP A 125 6.09 19.69 -4.37
N PHE A 126 4.99 18.99 -4.68
CA PHE A 126 3.81 19.58 -5.29
C PHE A 126 2.79 20.09 -4.27
N LEU A 127 2.67 19.43 -3.12
CA LEU A 127 1.69 19.77 -2.09
C LEU A 127 2.13 20.98 -1.24
N ASN A 128 3.41 21.05 -0.88
CA ASN A 128 3.91 22.08 0.04
C ASN A 128 3.71 23.53 -0.44
N PRO A 129 3.91 23.88 -1.75
CA PRO A 129 3.60 25.22 -2.24
C PRO A 129 2.14 25.65 -2.04
N SER A 130 1.24 24.65 -1.92
CA SER A 130 -0.18 24.88 -1.59
C SER A 130 -0.45 24.87 -0.09
N GLY A 131 0.59 24.93 0.75
CA GLY A 131 0.48 25.05 2.21
C GLY A 131 0.29 23.75 2.97
N TYR A 132 0.52 22.60 2.35
CA TYR A 132 0.58 21.32 3.07
C TYR A 132 1.85 21.23 3.93
N ARG A 133 1.71 20.49 5.03
CA ARG A 133 2.86 20.03 5.82
C ARG A 133 3.01 18.52 5.59
N SER A 134 4.16 18.08 5.13
CA SER A 134 4.41 16.70 4.72
C SER A 134 5.30 15.98 5.72
N TYR A 135 4.95 14.76 6.11
CA TYR A 135 5.62 13.95 7.12
C TYR A 135 5.85 12.54 6.61
N HIS A 136 7.01 11.96 6.91
CA HIS A 136 7.37 10.58 6.56
C HIS A 136 7.73 9.78 7.81
N SER A 137 7.24 8.55 7.90
CA SER A 137 7.57 7.63 8.99
C SER A 137 7.78 6.23 8.46
N GLY A 138 9.00 5.67 8.55
CA GLY A 138 9.27 4.27 8.28
C GLY A 138 10.26 3.99 7.15
N LYS A 139 9.97 3.00 6.30
CA LYS A 139 10.84 2.58 5.19
C LYS A 139 10.83 3.61 4.07
N TRP A 140 12.02 4.08 3.67
CA TRP A 140 12.16 5.03 2.56
C TRP A 140 12.29 4.32 1.20
N HIS A 141 13.39 3.67 0.95
CA HIS A 141 13.71 2.87 -0.23
C HIS A 141 13.57 3.62 -1.57
N ILE A 142 13.71 4.93 -1.54
CA ILE A 142 13.78 5.84 -2.69
C ILE A 142 15.15 6.53 -2.63
N ASP A 143 15.64 7.07 -3.76
CA ASP A 143 16.90 7.84 -3.79
C ASP A 143 16.77 9.17 -3.07
N GLY A 144 17.89 9.71 -2.60
CA GLY A 144 17.97 10.92 -1.79
C GLY A 144 17.39 10.73 -0.38
N LYS A 145 17.27 11.83 0.36
CA LYS A 145 16.72 11.83 1.72
C LYS A 145 15.35 12.48 1.76
N PRO A 146 14.44 12.09 2.68
CA PRO A 146 13.08 12.62 2.73
C PRO A 146 12.99 14.15 2.80
N LEU A 147 13.81 14.82 3.63
CA LEU A 147 13.75 16.28 3.76
C LEU A 147 14.18 17.00 2.48
N GLU A 148 15.12 16.43 1.72
CA GLU A 148 15.53 16.95 0.40
C GLU A 148 14.40 16.95 -0.63
N HIS A 149 13.37 16.14 -0.36
CA HIS A 149 12.20 15.92 -1.22
C HIS A 149 10.89 16.45 -0.60
N GLY A 150 11.01 17.48 0.24
CA GLY A 150 9.87 18.28 0.72
C GLY A 150 9.18 17.72 1.97
N PHE A 151 9.63 16.63 2.56
CA PHE A 151 9.14 16.26 3.89
C PHE A 151 9.70 17.20 4.95
N HIS A 152 8.86 17.59 5.92
CA HIS A 152 9.24 18.50 7.00
C HIS A 152 9.79 17.76 8.22
N ARG A 153 9.34 16.53 8.42
CA ARG A 153 9.82 15.61 9.44
C ARG A 153 9.94 14.22 8.82
N SER A 154 10.90 13.45 9.28
CA SER A 154 11.12 12.11 8.77
C SER A 154 11.74 11.18 9.82
N LEU A 155 11.20 9.98 9.95
CA LEU A 155 11.89 8.83 10.54
C LEU A 155 12.16 7.84 9.42
N VAL A 156 13.41 7.57 9.10
CA VAL A 156 13.79 6.47 8.19
C VAL A 156 14.37 5.34 9.02
N LEU A 157 13.71 4.19 8.99
CA LEU A 157 14.22 2.98 9.63
C LEU A 157 15.54 2.56 8.98
N GLY A 158 16.46 2.08 9.79
CA GLY A 158 17.77 1.60 9.37
C GLY A 158 17.71 0.34 8.52
N GLN A 159 18.71 -0.50 8.65
CA GLN A 159 18.78 -1.72 7.88
C GLN A 159 17.56 -2.61 8.15
N GLN A 160 16.94 -3.11 7.07
CA GLN A 160 15.75 -3.99 7.11
C GLN A 160 16.08 -5.41 7.63
N ASN A 161 17.09 -5.54 8.48
CA ASN A 161 17.58 -6.83 8.97
C ASN A 161 17.25 -7.07 10.44
N ASP A 162 16.62 -6.10 11.11
CA ASP A 162 16.31 -6.23 12.54
C ASP A 162 15.20 -5.25 12.97
N TYR A 163 14.11 -5.79 13.49
CA TYR A 163 12.99 -4.99 14.02
C TYR A 163 13.20 -4.54 15.46
N PHE A 164 14.22 -5.06 16.13
CA PHE A 164 14.51 -4.79 17.53
C PHE A 164 15.70 -3.84 17.74
N SER A 165 16.16 -3.17 16.67
CA SER A 165 17.32 -2.29 16.72
C SER A 165 17.07 -0.95 16.01
N VAL A 166 17.54 0.15 16.60
CA VAL A 166 17.57 1.48 15.99
C VAL A 166 18.78 1.70 15.07
N LYS A 167 19.65 0.71 14.94
CA LYS A 167 20.89 0.84 14.17
C LYS A 167 20.62 1.24 12.72
N GLY A 168 21.28 2.30 12.27
CA GLY A 168 21.13 2.85 10.91
C GLY A 168 19.87 3.67 10.69
N THR A 169 19.06 3.90 11.74
CA THR A 169 17.89 4.79 11.68
C THR A 169 18.32 6.24 11.59
N THR A 170 17.56 7.04 10.82
CA THR A 170 17.71 8.51 10.81
C THR A 170 16.42 9.19 11.25
N LEU A 171 16.56 10.27 11.99
CA LEU A 171 15.50 11.18 12.38
C LEU A 171 15.78 12.55 11.75
N ASP A 172 14.85 13.07 10.97
CA ASP A 172 14.99 14.33 10.24
C ASP A 172 16.33 14.38 9.45
N ASP A 173 16.62 13.28 8.73
CA ASP A 173 17.82 13.03 7.91
C ASP A 173 19.15 12.97 8.69
N GLN A 174 19.10 13.01 10.04
CA GLN A 174 20.27 12.88 10.91
C GLN A 174 20.34 11.47 11.51
N PRO A 175 21.51 10.84 11.58
CA PRO A 175 21.66 9.53 12.19
C PRO A 175 21.22 9.52 13.66
N VAL A 176 20.45 8.52 14.05
CA VAL A 176 20.16 8.22 15.47
C VAL A 176 21.38 7.51 16.06
N THR A 177 22.03 8.15 17.02
CA THR A 177 23.28 7.67 17.67
C THR A 177 23.06 7.07 19.04
N THR A 178 21.82 7.05 19.54
CA THR A 178 21.48 6.47 20.83
C THR A 178 21.49 4.95 20.79
N GLU A 179 21.75 4.33 21.94
CA GLU A 179 21.52 2.90 22.10
C GLU A 179 20.04 2.56 21.90
N THR A 180 19.80 1.31 21.49
CA THR A 180 18.42 0.83 21.30
C THR A 180 17.69 0.81 22.64
N PRO A 181 16.57 1.54 22.79
CA PRO A 181 15.80 1.54 24.02
C PRO A 181 15.26 0.15 24.37
N THR A 182 15.15 -0.16 25.67
CA THR A 182 14.47 -1.38 26.10
C THR A 182 13.02 -1.39 25.61
N GLY A 183 12.59 -2.51 25.05
CA GLY A 183 11.24 -2.67 24.48
C GLY A 183 11.04 -2.02 23.11
N TYR A 184 12.11 -1.56 22.45
CA TYR A 184 12.02 -1.04 21.09
C TYR A 184 11.52 -2.11 20.11
N TYR A 185 10.55 -1.72 19.30
CA TYR A 185 10.10 -2.50 18.16
C TYR A 185 9.79 -1.57 16.97
N ALA A 186 10.40 -1.83 15.83
CA ALA A 186 10.39 -0.92 14.69
C ALA A 186 8.98 -0.54 14.19
N THR A 187 8.04 -1.50 14.19
CA THR A 187 6.65 -1.25 13.78
C THR A 187 5.97 -0.24 14.71
N SER A 188 6.19 -0.33 16.03
CA SER A 188 5.66 0.63 17.00
C SER A 188 6.36 1.99 16.87
N ALA A 189 7.68 2.01 16.64
CA ALA A 189 8.44 3.24 16.46
C ALA A 189 7.97 4.07 15.24
N VAL A 190 7.57 3.40 14.16
CA VAL A 190 6.95 4.06 12.98
C VAL A 190 5.66 4.78 13.37
N ALA A 191 4.79 4.11 14.13
CA ALA A 191 3.53 4.69 14.57
C ALA A 191 3.75 5.82 15.60
N ASP A 192 4.67 5.65 16.55
CA ASP A 192 5.01 6.68 17.53
C ASP A 192 5.48 7.96 16.85
N HIS A 193 6.39 7.85 15.87
CA HIS A 193 6.85 9.02 15.12
C HIS A 193 5.71 9.65 14.28
N ALA A 194 4.86 8.85 13.64
CA ALA A 194 3.72 9.38 12.89
C ALA A 194 2.75 10.15 13.80
N ILE A 195 2.48 9.62 14.99
CA ILE A 195 1.63 10.25 16.01
C ILE A 195 2.27 11.55 16.51
N ASP A 196 3.58 11.56 16.75
CA ASP A 196 4.31 12.75 17.19
C ASP A 196 4.31 13.86 16.12
N CYS A 197 4.43 13.49 14.85
CA CYS A 197 4.25 14.43 13.74
C CYS A 197 2.85 15.05 13.74
N LEU A 198 1.80 14.24 13.91
CA LEU A 198 0.41 14.70 13.95
C LEU A 198 0.13 15.58 15.16
N LYS A 199 0.63 15.23 16.37
CA LYS A 199 0.52 16.07 17.57
C LYS A 199 1.23 17.42 17.41
N SER A 200 2.44 17.42 16.85
CA SER A 200 3.18 18.64 16.57
C SER A 200 2.47 19.48 15.50
N HIS A 201 1.91 18.84 14.46
CA HIS A 201 1.09 19.50 13.46
C HIS A 201 -0.13 20.20 14.09
N GLN A 202 -0.88 19.52 14.94
CA GLN A 202 -2.03 20.10 15.64
C GLN A 202 -1.66 21.30 16.50
N ARG A 203 -0.50 21.26 17.19
CA ARG A 203 -0.02 22.36 18.03
C ARG A 203 0.47 23.56 17.24
N ASP A 204 1.25 23.31 16.17
CA ASP A 204 2.06 24.34 15.52
C ASP A 204 1.52 24.76 14.15
N HIS A 205 0.63 23.95 13.54
CA HIS A 205 0.15 24.10 12.14
C HIS A 205 -1.32 23.72 11.98
N ALA A 206 -2.15 23.91 13.00
CA ALA A 206 -3.55 23.44 13.03
C ALA A 206 -4.40 23.90 11.82
N ASP A 207 -4.10 25.05 11.23
CA ASP A 207 -4.83 25.63 10.08
C ASP A 207 -4.33 25.10 8.72
N ALA A 208 -3.19 24.40 8.70
CA ALA A 208 -2.65 23.80 7.48
C ALA A 208 -3.22 22.38 7.28
N PRO A 209 -3.35 21.89 6.04
CA PRO A 209 -3.56 20.47 5.80
C PRO A 209 -2.25 19.70 5.92
N PHE A 210 -2.33 18.42 6.25
CA PHE A 210 -1.16 17.55 6.27
C PHE A 210 -1.20 16.48 5.18
N PHE A 211 -0.02 16.09 4.75
CA PHE A 211 0.25 14.82 4.06
C PHE A 211 1.15 13.97 4.95
N GLN A 212 0.63 12.83 5.43
CA GLN A 212 1.40 11.88 6.23
C GLN A 212 1.60 10.59 5.43
N TYR A 213 2.85 10.25 5.12
CA TYR A 213 3.24 8.98 4.52
C TYR A 213 3.79 8.06 5.61
N VAL A 214 3.05 6.99 5.92
CA VAL A 214 3.43 5.97 6.89
C VAL A 214 3.79 4.71 6.15
N ALA A 215 5.07 4.39 6.11
CA ALA A 215 5.64 3.31 5.32
C ALA A 215 6.18 2.21 6.25
N PHE A 216 5.32 1.28 6.64
CA PHE A 216 5.75 0.16 7.46
C PHE A 216 6.75 -0.74 6.72
N THR A 217 7.68 -1.33 7.45
CA THR A 217 8.51 -2.44 6.97
C THR A 217 7.77 -3.77 7.14
N SER A 218 6.84 -3.84 8.10
CA SER A 218 6.04 -5.04 8.37
C SER A 218 5.08 -5.35 7.22
N PRO A 219 4.88 -6.66 6.88
CA PRO A 219 5.51 -7.86 7.46
C PRO A 219 6.75 -8.40 6.69
N HIS A 220 7.54 -7.55 6.03
CA HIS A 220 8.76 -7.95 5.32
C HIS A 220 9.74 -8.70 6.24
N PHE A 221 10.46 -9.68 5.68
CA PHE A 221 11.51 -10.40 6.41
C PHE A 221 12.68 -9.46 6.85
N PRO A 222 13.44 -9.84 7.89
CA PRO A 222 13.31 -11.05 8.69
C PRO A 222 11.99 -11.06 9.47
N LEU A 223 11.40 -12.26 9.61
CA LEU A 223 10.20 -12.43 10.41
C LEU A 223 10.55 -12.27 11.88
N HIS A 224 10.31 -11.08 12.42
CA HIS A 224 10.56 -10.67 13.78
C HIS A 224 9.26 -10.16 14.43
N ALA A 225 8.85 -10.74 15.55
CA ALA A 225 7.67 -10.29 16.27
C ALA A 225 7.84 -10.46 17.78
N LEU A 226 7.05 -9.71 18.54
CA LEU A 226 7.03 -9.81 20.00
C LEU A 226 6.50 -11.19 20.42
N PRO A 227 7.07 -11.83 21.46
CA PRO A 227 6.68 -13.18 21.87
C PRO A 227 5.20 -13.34 22.16
N GLU A 228 4.58 -12.34 22.80
CA GLU A 228 3.15 -12.33 23.12
C GLU A 228 2.26 -12.29 21.86
N ASP A 229 2.71 -11.64 20.78
CA ASP A 229 1.99 -11.60 19.52
C ASP A 229 2.11 -12.93 18.77
N ILE A 230 3.28 -13.58 18.81
CA ILE A 230 3.49 -14.91 18.23
C ILE A 230 2.61 -15.95 18.92
N GLU A 231 2.52 -15.90 20.26
CA GLU A 231 1.74 -16.86 21.03
C GLU A 231 0.28 -16.92 20.60
N LYS A 232 -0.31 -15.80 20.24
CA LYS A 232 -1.69 -15.70 19.74
C LYS A 232 -1.95 -16.59 18.50
N TYR A 233 -0.92 -16.82 17.68
CA TYR A 233 -1.02 -17.54 16.40
C TYR A 233 -0.29 -18.89 16.41
N ARG A 234 0.36 -19.28 17.48
CA ARG A 234 1.31 -20.41 17.60
C ARG A 234 0.82 -21.72 16.95
N THR A 235 -0.43 -22.09 17.13
CA THR A 235 -0.98 -23.38 16.64
C THR A 235 -1.85 -23.25 15.41
N ARG A 236 -2.21 -22.03 15.02
CA ARG A 236 -3.22 -21.76 13.97
C ARG A 236 -2.84 -22.35 12.61
N TYR A 237 -1.57 -22.35 12.28
CA TYR A 237 -1.06 -22.69 10.95
C TYR A 237 -0.56 -24.14 10.82
N LEU A 238 -0.69 -24.95 11.85
CA LEU A 238 -0.40 -26.39 11.78
C LEU A 238 -1.31 -27.14 10.81
N THR A 239 -2.44 -26.55 10.42
CA THR A 239 -3.32 -27.09 9.38
C THR A 239 -2.73 -27.01 7.98
N GLY A 240 -1.69 -26.20 7.78
CA GLY A 240 -0.92 -26.04 6.55
C GLY A 240 -1.50 -25.06 5.56
N TRP A 241 -0.64 -24.67 4.62
CA TRP A 241 -0.95 -23.67 3.60
C TRP A 241 -2.05 -24.07 2.63
N ASP A 242 -2.23 -25.36 2.30
CA ASP A 242 -3.27 -25.78 1.37
C ASP A 242 -4.68 -25.57 1.96
N LYS A 243 -4.89 -25.96 3.20
CA LYS A 243 -6.18 -25.76 3.90
C LYS A 243 -6.43 -24.28 4.19
N MET A 244 -5.37 -23.56 4.60
CA MET A 244 -5.46 -22.11 4.80
C MET A 244 -5.87 -21.39 3.50
N ARG A 245 -5.24 -21.73 2.38
CA ARG A 245 -5.53 -21.17 1.06
C ARG A 245 -6.98 -21.42 0.64
N ALA A 246 -7.47 -22.64 0.80
CA ALA A 246 -8.86 -23.00 0.53
C ALA A 246 -9.84 -22.20 1.41
N ALA A 247 -9.58 -22.13 2.73
CA ALA A 247 -10.43 -21.38 3.65
C ALA A 247 -10.45 -19.87 3.38
N ARG A 248 -9.31 -19.26 3.01
CA ARG A 248 -9.24 -17.87 2.58
C ARG A 248 -10.06 -17.63 1.32
N TYR A 249 -9.93 -18.51 0.33
CA TYR A 249 -10.70 -18.43 -0.91
C TYR A 249 -12.22 -18.49 -0.68
N GLU A 250 -12.71 -19.40 0.17
CA GLU A 250 -14.12 -19.47 0.54
C GLU A 250 -14.62 -18.18 1.19
N ARG A 251 -13.85 -17.62 2.13
CA ARG A 251 -14.22 -16.34 2.75
C ARG A 251 -14.21 -15.18 1.73
N MET A 252 -13.23 -15.13 0.84
CA MET A 252 -13.18 -14.14 -0.23
C MET A 252 -14.38 -14.23 -1.16
N SER A 253 -14.79 -15.44 -1.52
CA SER A 253 -15.99 -15.65 -2.34
C SER A 253 -17.26 -15.19 -1.61
N THR A 254 -17.39 -15.48 -0.32
CA THR A 254 -18.50 -15.02 0.52
C THR A 254 -18.52 -13.49 0.65
N LEU A 255 -17.35 -12.82 0.70
CA LEU A 255 -17.23 -11.38 0.75
C LEU A 255 -17.38 -10.68 -0.63
N GLY A 256 -17.58 -11.45 -1.71
CA GLY A 256 -17.69 -10.93 -3.08
C GLY A 256 -16.37 -10.37 -3.65
N LEU A 257 -15.23 -10.69 -3.03
CA LEU A 257 -13.92 -10.16 -3.42
C LEU A 257 -13.36 -10.84 -4.67
N THR A 258 -13.85 -12.02 -5.00
CA THR A 258 -13.38 -12.79 -6.14
C THR A 258 -14.50 -13.57 -6.79
N HIS A 259 -14.49 -13.57 -8.12
CA HIS A 259 -15.30 -14.42 -8.98
C HIS A 259 -14.41 -15.37 -9.80
N THR A 260 -13.10 -15.25 -9.65
CA THR A 260 -12.10 -16.09 -10.30
C THR A 260 -11.99 -17.44 -9.58
N ARG A 261 -11.46 -18.42 -10.26
CA ARG A 261 -11.11 -19.71 -9.64
C ARG A 261 -9.94 -19.52 -8.67
N LEU A 262 -9.82 -20.45 -7.73
CA LEU A 262 -8.59 -20.58 -6.98
C LEU A 262 -7.48 -21.05 -7.94
N ALA A 263 -6.43 -20.26 -8.11
CA ALA A 263 -5.30 -20.65 -8.94
C ALA A 263 -4.70 -21.99 -8.45
N PRO A 264 -4.27 -22.90 -9.34
CA PRO A 264 -3.50 -24.05 -8.91
C PRO A 264 -2.24 -23.61 -8.15
N ALA A 265 -1.90 -24.29 -7.06
CA ALA A 265 -0.63 -24.03 -6.39
C ALA A 265 0.53 -24.46 -7.32
N ASP A 266 1.43 -23.54 -7.61
CA ASP A 266 2.62 -23.85 -8.42
C ASP A 266 3.65 -24.57 -7.56
N ARG A 267 3.63 -25.90 -7.60
CA ARG A 267 4.50 -26.77 -6.80
C ARG A 267 5.95 -26.82 -7.26
N LYS A 268 6.27 -26.18 -8.40
CA LYS A 268 7.59 -26.26 -9.05
C LYS A 268 8.36 -24.95 -8.96
N THR A 269 7.73 -23.85 -8.57
CA THR A 269 8.36 -22.55 -8.45
C THR A 269 8.77 -22.29 -7.00
N GLY A 270 10.06 -22.21 -6.77
CA GLY A 270 10.66 -21.81 -5.50
C GLY A 270 10.90 -20.30 -5.42
N PRO A 271 11.82 -19.84 -4.55
CA PRO A 271 12.18 -18.45 -4.43
C PRO A 271 12.74 -17.86 -5.74
N PRO A 272 12.60 -16.54 -5.97
CA PRO A 272 13.15 -15.89 -7.17
C PRO A 272 14.68 -15.91 -7.20
N TYR A 273 15.32 -16.02 -6.04
CA TYR A 273 16.78 -16.10 -5.88
C TYR A 273 17.15 -17.29 -5.02
N ARG A 274 18.22 -17.97 -5.36
CA ARG A 274 18.72 -19.12 -4.61
C ARG A 274 19.99 -18.77 -3.85
N PHE A 275 19.92 -18.80 -2.53
CA PHE A 275 21.03 -18.60 -1.62
C PHE A 275 21.35 -19.94 -0.92
N ALA A 276 22.25 -20.74 -1.52
CA ALA A 276 22.53 -22.10 -1.05
C ALA A 276 22.95 -22.16 0.44
N ASP A 277 23.69 -21.17 0.93
CA ASP A 277 24.13 -21.12 2.32
C ASP A 277 23.00 -20.81 3.29
N ALA A 278 21.93 -20.11 2.84
CA ALA A 278 20.76 -19.89 3.67
C ALA A 278 20.07 -21.21 4.05
N TYR A 279 19.94 -22.14 3.11
CA TYR A 279 19.34 -23.46 3.39
C TYR A 279 20.15 -24.28 4.38
N LYS A 280 21.49 -24.23 4.29
CA LYS A 280 22.36 -24.89 5.28
C LYS A 280 22.18 -24.30 6.68
N THR A 281 22.05 -22.97 6.75
CA THR A 281 21.89 -22.25 8.02
C THR A 281 20.51 -22.47 8.64
N LEU A 282 19.44 -22.48 7.83
CA LEU A 282 18.07 -22.67 8.30
C LEU A 282 17.74 -24.14 8.66
N GLY A 283 18.50 -25.08 8.11
CA GLY A 283 18.39 -26.51 8.43
C GLY A 283 17.21 -27.22 7.75
N SER A 284 16.94 -28.43 8.22
CA SER A 284 15.97 -29.39 7.63
C SER A 284 14.51 -28.95 7.70
N GLY A 285 14.17 -27.96 8.53
CA GLY A 285 12.82 -27.40 8.62
C GLY A 285 12.42 -26.52 7.42
N GLU A 286 13.42 -26.01 6.65
CA GLU A 286 13.13 -25.14 5.50
C GLU A 286 12.70 -25.96 4.27
N SER A 287 11.81 -25.37 3.44
CA SER A 287 11.31 -25.96 2.21
C SER A 287 11.50 -24.99 1.03
N GLU A 288 12.27 -25.42 0.02
CA GLU A 288 12.52 -24.63 -1.18
C GLU A 288 11.30 -24.53 -2.11
N LEU A 289 10.38 -25.49 -2.03
CA LEU A 289 9.20 -25.56 -2.89
C LEU A 289 7.93 -25.59 -2.05
N PRO A 290 6.81 -25.08 -2.57
CA PRO A 290 5.50 -25.18 -1.93
C PRO A 290 4.87 -26.56 -2.14
N LEU A 291 5.55 -27.61 -1.66
CA LEU A 291 5.09 -28.98 -1.76
C LEU A 291 3.68 -29.15 -1.13
N PRO A 292 2.91 -30.20 -1.47
CA PRO A 292 1.72 -30.54 -0.71
C PRO A 292 2.05 -30.64 0.78
N TRP A 293 1.22 -30.01 1.63
CA TRP A 293 1.50 -29.93 3.07
C TRP A 293 1.73 -31.30 3.72
N ASP A 294 0.95 -32.30 3.30
CA ASP A 294 1.00 -33.65 3.88
C ASP A 294 2.25 -34.45 3.42
N GLU A 295 3.01 -33.95 2.44
CA GLU A 295 4.30 -34.51 2.02
C GLU A 295 5.48 -33.98 2.85
N LEU A 296 5.27 -32.94 3.65
CA LEU A 296 6.30 -32.38 4.52
C LEU A 296 6.51 -33.27 5.76
N SER A 297 7.75 -33.36 6.21
CA SER A 297 8.04 -33.97 7.51
C SER A 297 7.38 -33.18 8.66
N PRO A 298 7.11 -33.84 9.81
CA PRO A 298 6.58 -33.14 10.98
C PRO A 298 7.46 -31.97 11.47
N GLU A 299 8.76 -32.03 11.25
CA GLU A 299 9.71 -30.96 11.54
C GLU A 299 9.47 -29.76 10.60
N GLN A 300 9.40 -30.01 9.30
CA GLN A 300 9.09 -28.98 8.30
C GLN A 300 7.75 -28.34 8.56
N GLN A 301 6.70 -29.13 8.82
CA GLN A 301 5.38 -28.60 9.13
C GLN A 301 5.40 -27.64 10.32
N ARG A 302 6.05 -28.02 11.43
CA ARG A 302 6.19 -27.13 12.60
C ARG A 302 6.98 -25.87 12.30
N PHE A 303 8.11 -26.00 11.60
CA PHE A 303 8.97 -24.87 11.23
C PHE A 303 8.22 -23.88 10.35
N GLN A 304 7.57 -24.35 9.28
CA GLN A 304 6.80 -23.51 8.37
C GLN A 304 5.60 -22.85 9.06
N ALA A 305 4.84 -23.63 9.87
CA ALA A 305 3.71 -23.09 10.63
C ALA A 305 4.15 -21.98 11.60
N THR A 306 5.32 -22.13 12.24
CA THR A 306 5.88 -21.09 13.12
C THR A 306 6.25 -19.84 12.35
N LYS A 307 6.83 -19.94 11.15
CA LYS A 307 7.11 -18.77 10.29
C LYS A 307 5.82 -18.02 9.96
N MET A 308 4.74 -18.73 9.62
CA MET A 308 3.44 -18.10 9.36
C MET A 308 2.83 -17.46 10.61
N ALA A 309 3.02 -18.07 11.78
CA ALA A 309 2.56 -17.48 13.06
C ALA A 309 3.27 -16.15 13.35
N ILE A 310 4.57 -16.07 13.06
CA ILE A 310 5.35 -14.82 13.21
C ILE A 310 4.87 -13.77 12.21
N HIS A 311 4.68 -14.15 10.92
CA HIS A 311 4.12 -13.27 9.90
C HIS A 311 2.76 -12.69 10.33
N ALA A 312 1.87 -13.54 10.81
CA ALA A 312 0.56 -13.11 11.30
C ALA A 312 0.66 -12.16 12.51
N ALA A 313 1.58 -12.43 13.43
CA ALA A 313 1.87 -11.57 14.56
C ALA A 313 2.36 -10.17 14.11
N MET A 314 3.20 -10.10 13.07
CA MET A 314 3.68 -8.85 12.50
C MET A 314 2.54 -8.05 11.85
N VAL A 315 1.63 -8.71 11.15
CA VAL A 315 0.45 -8.06 10.52
C VAL A 315 -0.53 -7.55 11.58
N ASP A 316 -0.85 -8.37 12.60
CA ASP A 316 -1.71 -7.98 13.73
C ASP A 316 -1.12 -6.76 14.49
N ARG A 317 0.18 -6.79 14.78
CA ARG A 317 0.87 -5.64 15.43
C ARG A 317 0.77 -4.39 14.55
N MET A 318 1.01 -4.50 13.24
CA MET A 318 0.87 -3.39 12.31
C MET A 318 -0.55 -2.81 12.32
N ASP A 319 -1.58 -3.65 12.33
CA ASP A 319 -2.98 -3.19 12.42
C ASP A 319 -3.25 -2.43 13.72
N ARG A 320 -2.74 -2.91 14.87
CA ARG A 320 -2.87 -2.21 16.15
C ARG A 320 -2.17 -0.85 16.13
N GLU A 321 -0.98 -0.78 15.55
CA GLU A 321 -0.24 0.47 15.41
C GLU A 321 -0.92 1.45 14.45
N ILE A 322 -1.52 0.96 13.36
CA ILE A 322 -2.39 1.76 12.49
C ILE A 322 -3.58 2.31 13.29
N GLY A 323 -4.21 1.48 14.13
CA GLY A 323 -5.31 1.91 15.01
C GLY A 323 -4.94 3.12 15.86
N ARG A 324 -3.74 3.15 16.47
CA ARG A 324 -3.22 4.28 17.25
C ARG A 324 -3.09 5.56 16.41
N ILE A 325 -2.59 5.45 15.17
CA ILE A 325 -2.48 6.59 14.25
C ILE A 325 -3.88 7.12 13.89
N LEU A 326 -4.82 6.24 13.57
CA LEU A 326 -6.20 6.60 13.27
C LEU A 326 -6.90 7.29 14.45
N ASP A 327 -6.63 6.84 15.68
CA ASP A 327 -7.15 7.48 16.90
C ASP A 327 -6.57 8.88 17.09
N GLN A 328 -5.29 9.11 16.74
CA GLN A 328 -4.71 10.45 16.75
C GLN A 328 -5.40 11.38 15.75
N VAL A 329 -5.73 10.91 14.54
CA VAL A 329 -6.49 11.70 13.55
C VAL A 329 -7.88 12.08 14.09
N ARG A 330 -8.55 11.14 14.79
CA ARG A 330 -9.84 11.41 15.47
C ARG A 330 -9.68 12.43 16.59
N ALA A 331 -8.65 12.30 17.42
CA ALA A 331 -8.36 13.22 18.51
C ALA A 331 -8.09 14.66 18.05
N MET A 332 -7.59 14.82 16.82
CA MET A 332 -7.41 16.12 16.17
C MET A 332 -8.71 16.71 15.58
N ASN A 333 -9.84 15.99 15.64
CA ASN A 333 -11.10 16.34 14.93
C ASN A 333 -10.91 16.49 13.41
N ARG A 334 -10.01 15.68 12.80
CA ARG A 334 -9.72 15.71 11.36
C ARG A 334 -10.20 14.47 10.62
N TRP A 335 -10.95 13.60 11.28
CA TRP A 335 -11.41 12.32 10.73
C TRP A 335 -12.18 12.47 9.42
N ASP A 336 -13.19 13.35 9.41
CA ASP A 336 -14.06 13.54 8.24
C ASP A 336 -13.34 14.23 7.07
N ASP A 337 -12.33 15.03 7.39
CA ASP A 337 -11.53 15.81 6.45
C ASP A 337 -10.21 15.12 6.05
N THR A 338 -10.07 13.82 6.32
CA THR A 338 -8.86 13.08 5.97
C THR A 338 -9.17 11.96 4.98
N LEU A 339 -8.53 12.02 3.80
CA LEU A 339 -8.44 10.87 2.92
C LEU A 339 -7.40 9.91 3.47
N ILE A 340 -7.82 8.70 3.80
CA ILE A 340 -6.95 7.61 4.28
C ILE A 340 -6.88 6.56 3.19
N LEU A 341 -5.65 6.25 2.76
CA LEU A 341 -5.36 5.17 1.81
C LEU A 341 -4.43 4.17 2.50
N PHE A 342 -4.80 2.89 2.48
CA PHE A 342 -3.95 1.79 2.90
C PHE A 342 -3.70 0.85 1.73
N ALA A 343 -2.43 0.50 1.47
CA ALA A 343 -2.03 -0.44 0.42
C ALA A 343 -0.80 -1.26 0.82
N SER A 344 -0.40 -2.23 -0.03
CA SER A 344 0.88 -2.92 0.03
C SER A 344 1.72 -2.63 -1.21
N ASP A 345 3.03 -2.61 -1.07
CA ASP A 345 3.95 -2.27 -2.17
C ASP A 345 4.23 -3.43 -3.14
N ASN A 346 3.99 -4.66 -2.73
CA ASN A 346 3.97 -5.87 -3.56
C ASN A 346 3.25 -7.00 -2.83
N GLY A 347 3.02 -8.11 -3.53
CA GLY A 347 2.49 -9.31 -2.90
C GLY A 347 3.48 -9.96 -1.94
N ALA A 348 3.02 -10.95 -1.17
CA ALA A 348 3.84 -11.70 -0.21
C ALA A 348 5.06 -12.34 -0.90
N SER A 349 6.16 -12.41 -0.16
CA SER A 349 7.47 -12.83 -0.66
C SER A 349 7.72 -14.33 -0.49
N ALA A 350 8.19 -14.97 -1.56
CA ALA A 350 8.68 -16.34 -1.53
C ALA A 350 10.18 -16.45 -1.23
N GLU A 351 10.86 -15.34 -1.00
CA GLU A 351 12.31 -15.31 -0.78
C GLU A 351 12.72 -16.17 0.42
N ILE A 352 13.87 -16.82 0.33
CA ILE A 352 14.53 -17.55 1.41
C ILE A 352 15.98 -17.10 1.44
N MET A 353 16.39 -16.42 2.50
CA MET A 353 17.75 -15.90 2.68
C MET A 353 18.10 -15.72 4.15
N VAL A 354 19.39 -15.56 4.41
CA VAL A 354 19.93 -15.14 5.71
C VAL A 354 20.91 -14.00 5.46
N ARG A 355 20.74 -12.90 6.19
CA ARG A 355 21.56 -11.68 6.09
C ARG A 355 21.84 -11.09 7.48
N GLY A 356 22.51 -9.95 7.51
CA GLY A 356 22.77 -9.20 8.75
C GLY A 356 23.62 -9.99 9.74
N ASN A 357 23.11 -10.20 10.94
CA ASN A 357 23.80 -10.89 12.01
C ASN A 357 23.73 -12.44 11.92
N GLY A 358 23.15 -12.96 10.84
CA GLY A 358 22.96 -14.40 10.66
C GLY A 358 21.68 -14.94 11.26
N HIS A 359 21.65 -16.24 11.52
CA HIS A 359 20.50 -16.95 12.11
C HIS A 359 21.00 -17.92 13.17
N ASP A 360 20.56 -17.75 14.39
CA ASP A 360 20.81 -18.67 15.50
C ASP A 360 19.66 -19.68 15.58
N THR A 361 19.94 -20.93 15.24
CA THR A 361 18.97 -22.04 15.25
C THR A 361 18.52 -22.45 16.65
N THR A 362 19.22 -21.98 17.70
CA THR A 362 18.90 -22.28 19.11
C THR A 362 18.04 -21.18 19.76
N ALA A 363 18.00 -19.99 19.13
CA ALA A 363 17.21 -18.88 19.61
C ALA A 363 15.69 -19.08 19.34
N PRO A 364 14.82 -18.47 20.14
CA PRO A 364 13.38 -18.48 19.83
C PRO A 364 13.10 -17.88 18.44
N MET A 365 12.38 -18.63 17.60
CA MET A 365 12.00 -18.15 16.26
C MET A 365 11.21 -16.85 16.35
N GLY A 366 11.58 -15.87 15.54
CA GLY A 366 10.99 -14.54 15.54
C GLY A 366 11.69 -13.52 16.43
N SER A 367 12.73 -13.94 17.18
CA SER A 367 13.59 -13.03 17.97
C SER A 367 14.66 -12.34 17.11
N ALA A 368 15.29 -11.31 17.65
CA ALA A 368 16.38 -10.56 17.01
C ALA A 368 17.59 -11.42 16.59
N ALA A 369 17.79 -12.60 17.20
CA ALA A 369 18.87 -13.53 16.87
C ALA A 369 18.53 -14.44 15.67
N THR A 370 17.30 -14.42 15.16
CA THR A 370 16.87 -15.26 14.03
C THR A 370 16.73 -14.46 12.74
N TYR A 371 16.93 -15.10 11.60
CA TYR A 371 16.63 -14.52 10.30
C TYR A 371 15.76 -15.50 9.52
N LEU A 372 14.49 -15.25 9.44
CA LEU A 372 13.51 -16.11 8.80
C LEU A 372 12.78 -15.34 7.70
N CYS A 373 12.44 -16.03 6.63
CA CYS A 373 11.60 -15.53 5.55
C CYS A 373 10.34 -16.40 5.45
N LEU A 374 9.24 -15.87 4.92
CA LEU A 374 7.98 -16.59 4.80
C LEU A 374 8.13 -17.85 3.93
N GLY A 375 8.84 -17.71 2.79
CA GLY A 375 9.06 -18.78 1.83
C GLY A 375 7.85 -19.07 0.93
N PRO A 376 8.02 -19.95 -0.10
CA PRO A 376 7.04 -20.13 -1.17
C PRO A 376 5.73 -20.76 -0.72
N GLY A 377 5.72 -21.60 0.30
CA GLY A 377 4.52 -22.28 0.77
C GLY A 377 3.47 -21.32 1.30
N PHE A 378 3.78 -20.61 2.38
CA PHE A 378 2.81 -19.67 2.96
C PHE A 378 2.65 -18.38 2.16
N SER A 379 3.65 -17.92 1.39
CA SER A 379 3.42 -16.78 0.50
C SER A 379 2.39 -17.10 -0.60
N THR A 380 2.32 -18.36 -1.09
CA THR A 380 1.23 -18.82 -1.96
C THR A 380 -0.14 -18.67 -1.29
N ALA A 381 -0.24 -18.99 0.00
CA ALA A 381 -1.49 -18.84 0.75
C ALA A 381 -1.82 -17.36 1.03
N CYS A 382 -0.82 -16.53 1.33
CA CYS A 382 -1.00 -15.09 1.54
C CYS A 382 -1.45 -14.35 0.26
N ASN A 383 -1.03 -14.80 -0.91
CA ASN A 383 -1.42 -14.25 -2.20
C ASN A 383 -2.71 -14.85 -2.78
N THR A 384 -3.47 -15.65 -2.01
CA THR A 384 -4.76 -16.20 -2.45
C THR A 384 -5.66 -15.09 -3.03
N PRO A 385 -6.35 -15.32 -4.17
CA PRO A 385 -6.47 -16.54 -4.97
C PRO A 385 -5.41 -16.67 -6.08
N HIS A 386 -4.46 -15.78 -6.14
CA HIS A 386 -3.58 -15.51 -7.27
C HIS A 386 -2.37 -16.45 -7.33
N ARG A 387 -1.69 -16.45 -8.49
CA ARG A 387 -0.44 -17.19 -8.73
C ARG A 387 0.78 -16.35 -8.42
N LEU A 388 1.84 -17.03 -7.99
CA LEU A 388 3.18 -16.49 -7.77
C LEU A 388 3.24 -15.40 -6.67
N HIS A 389 4.32 -14.65 -6.64
CA HIS A 389 4.75 -13.89 -5.49
C HIS A 389 5.44 -12.59 -5.92
N LYS A 390 5.83 -11.76 -4.95
CA LYS A 390 6.77 -10.65 -5.14
C LYS A 390 7.87 -11.02 -6.14
N THR A 391 8.31 -10.09 -6.97
CA THR A 391 9.24 -10.19 -8.09
C THR A 391 8.57 -10.62 -9.41
N TRP A 392 7.60 -11.54 -9.39
CA TRP A 392 6.84 -11.86 -10.60
C TRP A 392 5.72 -10.85 -10.86
N VAL A 393 5.44 -10.62 -12.14
CA VAL A 393 4.35 -9.72 -12.58
C VAL A 393 3.04 -10.46 -12.88
N HIS A 394 2.94 -11.70 -12.40
CA HIS A 394 1.68 -12.44 -12.27
C HIS A 394 0.85 -11.83 -11.14
N GLU A 395 -0.45 -12.09 -11.11
CA GLU A 395 -1.38 -11.45 -10.17
C GLU A 395 -0.90 -11.52 -8.70
N GLY A 396 -0.31 -12.66 -8.26
CA GLY A 396 0.16 -12.79 -6.87
C GLY A 396 1.33 -11.87 -6.50
N GLY A 397 2.09 -11.39 -7.48
CA GLY A 397 3.16 -10.42 -7.23
C GLY A 397 2.69 -8.97 -7.30
N ILE A 398 1.71 -8.66 -8.17
CA ILE A 398 1.31 -7.29 -8.49
C ILE A 398 -0.05 -6.86 -7.91
N SER A 399 -0.93 -7.79 -7.55
CA SER A 399 -2.26 -7.48 -7.02
C SER A 399 -2.23 -7.50 -5.50
N THR A 400 -2.60 -6.37 -4.87
CA THR A 400 -2.55 -6.19 -3.41
C THR A 400 -3.79 -5.45 -2.91
N PRO A 401 -4.10 -5.48 -1.60
CA PRO A 401 -5.19 -4.69 -1.04
C PRO A 401 -5.01 -3.19 -1.28
N LEU A 402 -6.12 -2.50 -1.57
CA LEU A 402 -6.26 -1.06 -1.36
C LEU A 402 -7.55 -0.79 -0.61
N ILE A 403 -7.45 -0.10 0.52
CA ILE A 403 -8.58 0.46 1.26
C ILE A 403 -8.53 1.98 1.10
N ALA A 404 -9.65 2.59 0.69
CA ALA A 404 -9.82 4.04 0.65
C ALA A 404 -10.94 4.44 1.61
N HIS A 405 -10.67 5.38 2.51
CA HIS A 405 -11.62 5.89 3.47
C HIS A 405 -11.58 7.42 3.50
N TRP A 406 -12.74 8.03 3.29
CA TRP A 406 -12.90 9.49 3.37
C TRP A 406 -14.38 9.83 3.62
N PRO A 407 -14.80 10.01 4.87
CA PRO A 407 -16.21 10.15 5.23
C PRO A 407 -16.94 11.28 4.48
N ARG A 408 -16.25 12.39 4.21
CA ARG A 408 -16.84 13.53 3.46
C ARG A 408 -17.22 13.16 2.02
N LYS A 409 -16.58 12.19 1.39
CA LYS A 409 -16.81 11.84 -0.03
C LYS A 409 -17.32 10.41 -0.22
N ILE A 410 -16.92 9.49 0.63
CA ILE A 410 -17.36 8.10 0.59
C ILE A 410 -18.53 7.95 1.57
N THR A 411 -19.73 8.21 1.08
CA THR A 411 -20.95 8.19 1.90
C THR A 411 -21.58 6.81 2.03
N GLN A 412 -21.15 5.85 1.19
CA GLN A 412 -21.59 4.46 1.22
C GLN A 412 -20.38 3.57 1.46
N GLY A 413 -20.12 3.26 2.73
CA GLY A 413 -19.02 2.38 3.12
C GLY A 413 -19.26 0.90 2.80
N GLY A 414 -18.20 0.10 2.89
CA GLY A 414 -18.20 -1.35 2.70
C GLY A 414 -18.25 -1.84 1.26
N GLN A 415 -18.32 -0.92 0.29
CA GLN A 415 -18.45 -1.27 -1.13
C GLN A 415 -17.14 -1.71 -1.76
N LEU A 416 -17.25 -2.53 -2.80
CA LEU A 416 -16.14 -2.97 -3.64
C LEU A 416 -15.97 -2.04 -4.85
N ARG A 417 -14.73 -1.94 -5.33
CA ARG A 417 -14.35 -1.30 -6.59
C ARG A 417 -13.54 -2.27 -7.42
N GLU A 418 -14.06 -2.59 -8.61
CA GLU A 418 -13.48 -3.56 -9.53
C GLU A 418 -12.69 -2.91 -10.67
N ASN A 419 -12.74 -1.60 -10.79
CA ASN A 419 -11.94 -0.88 -11.77
C ASN A 419 -10.46 -1.06 -11.48
N PRO A 420 -9.65 -1.41 -12.49
CA PRO A 420 -8.19 -1.48 -12.30
C PRO A 420 -7.65 -0.15 -11.79
N ALA A 421 -6.90 -0.20 -10.71
CA ALA A 421 -6.19 0.93 -10.11
C ALA A 421 -4.73 0.51 -9.84
N HIS A 422 -3.83 1.48 -9.72
CA HIS A 422 -2.39 1.21 -9.60
C HIS A 422 -1.73 2.22 -8.64
N LEU A 423 -0.58 1.90 -8.06
CA LEU A 423 0.17 2.84 -7.22
C LEU A 423 0.49 4.18 -7.91
N ILE A 424 0.62 4.21 -9.24
CA ILE A 424 0.78 5.47 -9.99
C ILE A 424 -0.41 6.43 -9.85
N ASP A 425 -1.57 5.93 -9.42
CA ASP A 425 -2.81 6.70 -9.27
C ASP A 425 -2.85 7.49 -7.94
N ILE A 426 -1.94 7.20 -7.00
CA ILE A 426 -1.89 7.87 -5.68
C ILE A 426 -1.60 9.37 -5.84
N VAL A 427 -0.61 9.73 -6.66
CA VAL A 427 -0.23 11.15 -6.86
C VAL A 427 -1.36 11.95 -7.51
N PRO A 428 -1.93 11.57 -8.67
CA PRO A 428 -3.03 12.35 -9.26
C PRO A 428 -4.26 12.40 -8.33
N THR A 429 -4.54 11.35 -7.54
CA THR A 429 -5.61 11.38 -6.53
C THR A 429 -5.32 12.42 -5.44
N ALA A 430 -4.10 12.42 -4.90
CA ALA A 430 -3.71 13.36 -3.85
C ALA A 430 -3.72 14.82 -4.35
N LEU A 431 -3.28 15.06 -5.59
CA LEU A 431 -3.30 16.39 -6.19
C LEU A 431 -4.72 16.90 -6.43
N GLU A 432 -5.64 16.04 -6.90
CA GLU A 432 -7.05 16.40 -7.05
C GLU A 432 -7.72 16.69 -5.70
N VAL A 433 -7.45 15.88 -4.67
CA VAL A 433 -7.94 16.12 -3.29
C VAL A 433 -7.45 17.45 -2.74
N ALA A 434 -6.21 17.81 -3.06
CA ALA A 434 -5.57 19.04 -2.60
C ALA A 434 -5.94 20.28 -3.44
N ASP A 435 -6.67 20.10 -4.54
CA ASP A 435 -6.91 21.13 -5.58
C ASP A 435 -5.59 21.74 -6.09
N VAL A 436 -4.61 20.89 -6.34
CA VAL A 436 -3.26 21.27 -6.80
C VAL A 436 -3.09 20.84 -8.25
N LYS A 437 -2.81 21.81 -9.10
CA LYS A 437 -2.41 21.53 -10.49
C LYS A 437 -0.92 21.19 -10.54
N LYS A 438 -0.59 20.04 -11.12
CA LYS A 438 0.79 19.68 -11.39
C LYS A 438 1.40 20.71 -12.32
N PRO A 439 2.58 21.28 -12.01
CA PRO A 439 3.24 22.22 -12.91
C PRO A 439 3.70 21.52 -14.19
N ALA A 440 3.77 22.28 -15.30
CA ALA A 440 4.25 21.77 -16.59
C ALA A 440 5.77 21.55 -16.62
N GLU A 441 6.51 22.23 -15.72
CA GLU A 441 7.96 22.14 -15.64
C GLU A 441 8.45 22.23 -14.18
N TRP A 442 9.64 21.72 -13.92
CA TRP A 442 10.36 21.87 -12.67
C TRP A 442 11.79 22.38 -12.93
N LYS A 443 12.09 23.60 -12.43
CA LYS A 443 13.41 24.23 -12.60
C LYS A 443 13.91 24.24 -14.06
N GLY A 444 13.00 24.52 -15.00
CA GLY A 444 13.30 24.57 -16.43
C GLY A 444 13.29 23.21 -17.17
N GLU A 445 13.05 22.11 -16.47
CA GLU A 445 12.86 20.79 -17.08
C GLU A 445 11.37 20.47 -17.24
N PRO A 446 10.87 20.12 -18.44
CA PRO A 446 9.48 19.78 -18.66
C PRO A 446 9.13 18.49 -17.91
N ILE A 447 7.96 18.48 -17.25
CA ILE A 447 7.43 17.30 -16.57
C ILE A 447 6.49 16.57 -17.54
N PRO A 448 6.75 15.30 -17.88
CA PRO A 448 5.87 14.51 -18.74
C PRO A 448 4.46 14.35 -18.16
N ASN A 449 3.49 14.01 -19.01
CA ASN A 449 2.18 13.62 -18.54
C ASN A 449 2.27 12.33 -17.73
N ALA A 450 1.72 12.37 -16.50
CA ALA A 450 1.70 11.19 -15.66
C ALA A 450 0.72 10.13 -16.23
N PRO A 451 1.09 8.85 -16.22
CA PRO A 451 0.23 7.77 -16.70
C PRO A 451 -0.90 7.42 -15.71
N GLY A 452 -0.76 7.80 -14.44
CA GLY A 452 -1.75 7.58 -13.39
C GLY A 452 -3.01 8.43 -13.59
N ILE A 453 -4.14 7.94 -13.10
CA ILE A 453 -5.44 8.64 -13.09
C ILE A 453 -5.90 8.84 -11.64
N SER A 454 -6.73 9.85 -11.40
CA SER A 454 -7.32 10.04 -10.08
C SER A 454 -8.36 8.97 -9.76
N LEU A 455 -8.35 8.49 -8.51
CA LEU A 455 -9.33 7.55 -7.97
C LEU A 455 -10.61 8.23 -7.48
N ILE A 456 -10.65 9.56 -7.40
CA ILE A 456 -11.80 10.33 -6.87
C ILE A 456 -13.13 9.98 -7.56
N PRO A 457 -13.21 9.84 -8.90
CA PRO A 457 -14.47 9.43 -9.55
C PRO A 457 -15.00 8.09 -9.04
N SER A 458 -14.12 7.15 -8.69
CA SER A 458 -14.49 5.84 -8.17
C SER A 458 -15.00 5.87 -6.72
N PHE A 459 -14.83 6.97 -5.98
CA PHE A 459 -15.32 7.08 -4.61
C PHE A 459 -16.85 7.17 -4.54
N SER A 460 -17.48 7.75 -5.55
CA SER A 460 -18.93 7.87 -5.64
C SER A 460 -19.60 6.91 -6.63
N SER A 461 -18.84 6.30 -7.54
CA SER A 461 -19.36 5.46 -8.60
C SER A 461 -18.50 4.23 -8.85
N ALA A 462 -19.12 3.07 -9.08
CA ALA A 462 -18.45 1.87 -9.54
C ALA A 462 -18.28 1.82 -11.07
N ALA A 463 -18.74 2.86 -11.80
CA ALA A 463 -18.61 2.90 -13.25
C ALA A 463 -17.14 2.83 -13.68
N PRO A 464 -16.84 2.15 -14.81
CA PRO A 464 -15.49 2.09 -15.34
C PRO A 464 -14.91 3.48 -15.61
N SER A 465 -13.68 3.72 -15.19
CA SER A 465 -12.92 4.92 -15.54
C SER A 465 -12.03 4.60 -16.73
N PRO A 466 -12.12 5.36 -17.83
CA PRO A 466 -11.20 5.19 -18.97
C PRO A 466 -9.76 5.37 -18.51
N ARG A 467 -8.89 4.44 -18.88
CA ARG A 467 -7.45 4.52 -18.62
C ARG A 467 -6.63 3.90 -19.73
N ALA A 468 -5.38 4.34 -19.85
CA ALA A 468 -4.39 3.69 -20.70
C ALA A 468 -4.11 2.26 -20.20
N PRO A 469 -3.62 1.36 -21.05
CA PRO A 469 -3.18 0.03 -20.62
C PRO A 469 -2.22 0.11 -19.44
N LEU A 470 -2.34 -0.82 -18.49
CA LEU A 470 -1.35 -0.99 -17.44
C LEU A 470 -0.28 -1.98 -17.91
N TRP A 471 0.98 -1.66 -17.63
CA TRP A 471 2.09 -2.50 -18.04
C TRP A 471 3.11 -2.70 -16.91
N TRP A 472 3.83 -3.81 -16.98
CA TRP A 472 4.87 -4.17 -16.02
C TRP A 472 6.12 -4.65 -16.72
N LEU A 473 7.24 -4.31 -16.12
CA LEU A 473 8.56 -4.84 -16.44
C LEU A 473 9.38 -4.88 -15.15
N HIS A 474 9.74 -6.07 -14.68
CA HIS A 474 10.59 -6.19 -13.49
C HIS A 474 11.49 -7.42 -13.62
N GLU A 475 12.81 -7.20 -13.61
CA GLU A 475 13.83 -8.26 -13.73
C GLU A 475 13.57 -9.24 -14.89
N GLY A 476 13.09 -8.72 -16.02
CA GLY A 476 12.77 -9.50 -17.22
C GLY A 476 11.38 -10.15 -17.20
N ASN A 477 10.66 -10.16 -16.08
CA ASN A 477 9.24 -10.48 -16.05
C ASN A 477 8.45 -9.32 -16.62
N ARG A 478 7.45 -9.60 -17.45
CA ARG A 478 6.72 -8.59 -18.21
C ARG A 478 5.23 -8.90 -18.29
N ALA A 479 4.38 -7.86 -18.27
CA ALA A 479 2.94 -8.00 -18.43
C ALA A 479 2.29 -6.75 -19.02
N LEU A 480 1.11 -6.91 -19.60
CA LEU A 480 0.20 -5.86 -20.02
C LEU A 480 -1.23 -6.25 -19.65
N LEU A 481 -1.98 -5.31 -19.10
CA LEU A 481 -3.42 -5.41 -18.88
C LEU A 481 -4.13 -4.36 -19.74
N HIS A 482 -4.97 -4.82 -20.68
CA HIS A 482 -5.72 -3.97 -21.59
C HIS A 482 -7.05 -4.62 -22.00
N ASP A 483 -8.15 -3.85 -21.91
CA ASP A 483 -9.51 -4.26 -22.33
C ASP A 483 -9.95 -5.64 -21.81
N GLY A 484 -9.62 -5.90 -20.53
CA GLY A 484 -9.96 -7.15 -19.87
C GLY A 484 -9.12 -8.36 -20.30
N TRP A 485 -8.07 -8.13 -21.07
CA TRP A 485 -7.06 -9.13 -21.40
C TRP A 485 -5.77 -8.83 -20.64
N LYS A 486 -5.08 -9.89 -20.25
CA LYS A 486 -3.72 -9.81 -19.69
C LYS A 486 -2.80 -10.75 -20.46
N ILE A 487 -1.68 -10.19 -20.96
CA ILE A 487 -0.52 -11.00 -21.31
C ILE A 487 0.50 -10.89 -20.18
N VAL A 488 1.14 -12.00 -19.87
CA VAL A 488 2.19 -12.07 -18.84
C VAL A 488 3.26 -13.06 -19.26
N SER A 489 4.50 -12.80 -18.88
CA SER A 489 5.62 -13.70 -19.16
C SER A 489 6.62 -13.64 -18.02
N ARG A 490 7.10 -14.79 -17.59
CA ARG A 490 8.33 -14.88 -16.78
C ARG A 490 9.52 -14.50 -17.66
N LYS A 491 10.61 -14.10 -17.01
CA LYS A 491 11.88 -13.85 -17.70
C LYS A 491 12.22 -15.00 -18.65
N ASP A 492 12.58 -14.65 -19.88
CA ASP A 492 13.02 -15.56 -20.94
C ASP A 492 11.99 -16.67 -21.32
N GLN A 493 10.71 -16.46 -20.97
CA GLN A 493 9.62 -17.34 -21.35
C GLN A 493 8.70 -16.69 -22.39
N PRO A 494 7.94 -17.49 -23.17
CA PRO A 494 6.90 -16.96 -24.07
C PRO A 494 5.81 -16.21 -23.30
N TRP A 495 5.00 -15.44 -24.00
CA TRP A 495 3.80 -14.82 -23.47
C TRP A 495 2.72 -15.86 -23.17
N GLU A 496 2.13 -15.75 -21.98
CA GLU A 496 0.86 -16.37 -21.59
C GLU A 496 -0.26 -15.35 -21.81
N LEU A 497 -1.49 -15.77 -22.14
CA LEU A 497 -2.65 -14.92 -22.39
C LEU A 497 -3.84 -15.32 -21.53
N TYR A 498 -4.43 -14.36 -20.82
CA TYR A 498 -5.57 -14.59 -19.93
C TYR A 498 -6.70 -13.60 -20.16
N ARG A 499 -7.96 -14.05 -20.02
CA ARG A 499 -9.14 -13.20 -20.01
C ARG A 499 -9.49 -12.84 -18.58
N VAL A 500 -8.98 -11.71 -18.06
CA VAL A 500 -9.08 -11.30 -16.65
C VAL A 500 -10.28 -10.40 -16.35
N GLN A 501 -11.08 -10.06 -17.36
CA GLN A 501 -12.38 -9.40 -17.20
C GLN A 501 -13.28 -9.79 -18.35
N LYS A 502 -14.47 -10.31 -18.04
CA LYS A 502 -15.49 -10.58 -19.05
C LYS A 502 -16.63 -9.56 -18.95
N PRO A 503 -17.23 -9.15 -20.09
CA PRO A 503 -18.51 -8.47 -20.06
C PRO A 503 -19.53 -9.38 -19.38
N ASN A 504 -20.42 -8.84 -18.56
CA ASN A 504 -21.53 -9.58 -17.93
C ASN A 504 -21.22 -10.47 -16.72
N GLN A 505 -20.16 -10.18 -15.95
CA GLN A 505 -19.85 -10.85 -14.66
C GLN A 505 -19.66 -12.39 -14.71
N GLU A 506 -19.48 -12.99 -15.88
CA GLU A 506 -18.99 -14.36 -15.95
C GLU A 506 -17.59 -14.45 -15.34
N SER A 507 -17.25 -15.60 -14.74
CA SER A 507 -15.96 -15.84 -14.09
C SER A 507 -14.79 -15.35 -14.96
N ASP A 508 -14.04 -14.39 -14.43
CA ASP A 508 -12.76 -13.97 -15.02
C ASP A 508 -11.66 -14.98 -14.67
N ASP A 509 -10.53 -14.93 -15.37
CA ASP A 509 -9.37 -15.78 -15.08
C ASP A 509 -8.19 -14.99 -14.48
N ARG A 510 -8.47 -14.16 -13.48
CA ARG A 510 -7.41 -13.53 -12.67
C ARG A 510 -6.57 -14.55 -11.89
N ALA A 511 -7.02 -15.79 -11.84
CA ALA A 511 -6.22 -16.90 -11.35
C ALA A 511 -5.08 -17.28 -12.30
N GLU A 512 -5.08 -16.77 -13.55
CA GLU A 512 -4.10 -17.10 -14.58
C GLU A 512 -3.96 -18.63 -14.74
N SER A 513 -5.12 -19.31 -14.83
CA SER A 513 -5.22 -20.78 -14.77
C SER A 513 -5.39 -21.43 -16.14
N VAL A 514 -5.87 -20.69 -17.15
CA VAL A 514 -6.13 -21.20 -18.50
C VAL A 514 -5.43 -20.28 -19.49
N ASP A 515 -4.23 -20.68 -19.90
CA ASP A 515 -3.47 -19.96 -20.93
C ASP A 515 -4.13 -20.11 -22.31
N LEU A 516 -4.51 -18.98 -22.89
CA LEU A 516 -5.16 -18.87 -24.20
C LEU A 516 -4.17 -18.50 -25.33
N ALA A 517 -2.87 -18.39 -25.08
CA ALA A 517 -1.89 -17.90 -26.04
C ALA A 517 -1.89 -18.69 -27.34
N ASN A 518 -1.97 -20.01 -27.27
CA ASN A 518 -2.03 -20.89 -28.45
C ASN A 518 -3.38 -20.84 -29.19
N GLN A 519 -4.46 -20.41 -28.50
CA GLN A 519 -5.80 -20.32 -29.06
C GLN A 519 -6.08 -18.97 -29.72
N ALA A 520 -5.34 -17.92 -29.32
CA ALA A 520 -5.51 -16.55 -29.81
C ALA A 520 -4.15 -15.86 -30.07
N PRO A 521 -3.31 -16.40 -30.99
CA PRO A 521 -1.98 -15.86 -31.27
C PRO A 521 -2.01 -14.41 -31.76
N ASP A 522 -3.05 -14.03 -32.55
CA ASP A 522 -3.21 -12.66 -33.04
C ASP A 522 -3.43 -11.66 -31.88
N LYS A 523 -4.16 -12.07 -30.81
CA LYS A 523 -4.35 -11.26 -29.63
C LYS A 523 -3.05 -11.11 -28.83
N VAL A 524 -2.23 -12.14 -28.75
CA VAL A 524 -0.89 -12.05 -28.16
C VAL A 524 -0.02 -11.07 -28.93
N ALA A 525 -0.02 -11.15 -30.28
CA ALA A 525 0.75 -10.23 -31.15
C ALA A 525 0.28 -8.77 -31.00
N GLU A 526 -1.03 -8.53 -30.94
CA GLU A 526 -1.61 -7.20 -30.72
C GLU A 526 -1.14 -6.61 -29.37
N LEU A 527 -1.31 -7.37 -28.28
CA LEU A 527 -1.02 -6.88 -26.94
C LEU A 527 0.49 -6.75 -26.69
N SER A 528 1.32 -7.64 -27.21
CA SER A 528 2.78 -7.53 -27.11
C SER A 528 3.30 -6.29 -27.84
N ALA A 529 2.74 -5.96 -29.02
CA ALA A 529 3.09 -4.73 -29.74
C ALA A 529 2.68 -3.45 -28.96
N ILE A 530 1.59 -3.49 -28.18
CA ILE A 530 1.22 -2.39 -27.27
C ILE A 530 2.25 -2.29 -26.15
N TRP A 531 2.61 -3.41 -25.51
CA TRP A 531 3.60 -3.45 -24.42
C TRP A 531 4.94 -2.89 -24.88
N GLU A 532 5.44 -3.30 -26.05
CA GLU A 532 6.70 -2.81 -26.62
C GLU A 532 6.69 -1.29 -26.80
N ARG A 533 5.61 -0.73 -27.38
CA ARG A 533 5.49 0.73 -27.53
C ARG A 533 5.49 1.48 -26.21
N MET A 534 4.81 0.95 -25.18
CA MET A 534 4.69 1.63 -23.88
C MET A 534 5.97 1.55 -23.05
N THR A 535 6.77 0.53 -23.24
CA THR A 535 8.03 0.35 -22.49
C THR A 535 9.23 1.03 -23.13
N GLN A 536 9.11 1.49 -24.38
CA GLN A 536 10.13 2.26 -25.11
C GLN A 536 9.94 3.78 -24.96
N SER A 537 8.79 4.23 -24.47
CA SER A 537 8.44 5.64 -24.21
C SER A 537 8.76 6.02 -22.77
#